data_e73505bec59411f5b1f1a4fa0162e310
#
_entry.id   e73505bec59411f5b1f1a4fa0162e310
#
_cell.length_a   1.000
_cell.length_b   1.000
_cell.length_c   1.000
_cell.angle_alpha   90.00
_cell.angle_beta   90.00
_cell.angle_gamma   90.00
#
_symmetry.space_group_name_H-M   'P 1'
#
loop_
_entity.id
_entity.type
_entity.pdbx_description
1 polymer ?
#
loop_
_entity_poly.entity_id
_entity_poly.type
_entity_poly.pdbx_seq_one_letter_code
_entity_poly.pdbx_strand_id
1 'polypeptide(L)'
;MYTGRPYIKLFEDCCCTKEVGVDAFGNYVTTCQMISGISDIDFKRKIYVKNVGSHKAFNAKIIAMFDNNDVIAEINYKTIRPNEVAELVLTIPVKKGQNMTKVLNYTLEYDCLP
;
A
#
# COMPACT_ATOMS: atom_id res chain seq x y z
N MET A 1 -17.04 -15.57 -22.88
CA MET A 1 -15.96 -16.39 -22.35
C MET A 1 -15.10 -15.58 -21.42
N TYR A 2 -14.73 -16.16 -20.33
CA TYR A 2 -13.85 -15.52 -19.38
C TYR A 2 -12.40 -15.62 -19.84
N THR A 3 -11.71 -14.51 -19.82
CA THR A 3 -10.26 -14.48 -19.95
C THR A 3 -9.71 -13.95 -18.64
N GLY A 4 -8.67 -14.58 -18.12
CA GLY A 4 -8.05 -14.15 -16.89
C GLY A 4 -7.53 -12.74 -16.99
N ARG A 5 -7.41 -12.09 -15.85
CA ARG A 5 -6.83 -10.75 -15.74
C ARG A 5 -6.02 -10.65 -14.47
N PRO A 6 -5.11 -9.69 -14.39
CA PRO A 6 -4.46 -9.38 -13.13
C PRO A 6 -5.43 -8.73 -12.16
N TYR A 7 -5.16 -8.94 -10.89
CA TYR A 7 -5.91 -8.29 -9.82
C TYR A 7 -4.96 -8.02 -8.65
N ILE A 8 -4.66 -6.76 -8.43
CA ILE A 8 -3.74 -6.37 -7.36
C ILE A 8 -4.54 -6.05 -6.10
N LYS A 9 -4.13 -6.65 -4.99
CA LYS A 9 -4.70 -6.37 -3.67
C LYS A 9 -3.60 -5.99 -2.70
N LEU A 10 -3.97 -5.19 -1.70
CA LEU A 10 -3.08 -4.77 -0.63
C LEU A 10 -3.44 -5.51 0.66
N PHE A 11 -2.40 -5.97 1.35
CA PHE A 11 -2.53 -6.74 2.60
C PHE A 11 -1.68 -6.12 3.70
N GLU A 12 -2.12 -6.28 4.94
CA GLU A 12 -1.41 -5.78 6.11
C GLU A 12 -0.37 -6.76 6.63
N ASP A 13 -0.44 -8.03 6.23
CA ASP A 13 0.45 -9.10 6.70
C ASP A 13 1.23 -9.76 5.56
N CYS A 14 2.38 -10.31 5.88
CA CYS A 14 3.25 -10.96 4.90
C CYS A 14 2.65 -12.24 4.29
N CYS A 15 1.70 -12.88 4.99
CA CYS A 15 1.02 -14.07 4.49
C CYS A 15 -0.18 -13.72 3.59
N CYS A 16 -0.48 -12.43 3.45
CA CYS A 16 -1.59 -11.92 2.62
C CYS A 16 -2.93 -12.53 3.03
N THR A 17 -3.19 -12.58 4.34
CA THR A 17 -4.44 -13.10 4.88
C THR A 17 -5.38 -11.98 5.33
N LYS A 18 -4.83 -10.80 5.63
CA LYS A 18 -5.62 -9.66 6.09
C LYS A 18 -5.51 -8.52 5.10
N GLU A 19 -6.54 -8.34 4.31
CA GLU A 19 -6.60 -7.26 3.33
C GLU A 19 -6.71 -5.90 4.02
N VAL A 20 -6.06 -4.90 3.43
CA VAL A 20 -6.20 -3.50 3.88
C VAL A 20 -7.65 -3.08 3.72
N GLY A 21 -8.20 -2.35 4.70
CA GLY A 21 -9.57 -1.88 4.65
C GLY A 21 -9.83 -0.93 3.49
N VAL A 22 -11.08 -0.87 3.05
CA VAL A 22 -11.50 0.05 1.98
C VAL A 22 -12.55 1.02 2.52
N ASP A 23 -12.52 2.24 1.97
CA ASP A 23 -13.52 3.25 2.31
C ASP A 23 -14.81 3.05 1.49
N ALA A 24 -15.76 3.98 1.66
CA ALA A 24 -17.05 3.91 0.96
C ALA A 24 -16.92 4.04 -0.57
N PHE A 25 -15.77 4.52 -1.06
CA PHE A 25 -15.50 4.70 -2.48
C PHE A 25 -14.65 3.56 -3.06
N GLY A 26 -14.33 2.55 -2.26
CA GLY A 26 -13.52 1.42 -2.72
C GLY A 26 -12.03 1.67 -2.72
N ASN A 27 -11.55 2.74 -2.11
CA ASN A 27 -10.13 3.05 -2.01
C ASN A 27 -9.55 2.41 -0.75
N TYR A 28 -8.33 1.86 -0.87
CA TYR A 28 -7.62 1.34 0.29
C TYR A 28 -7.23 2.47 1.23
N VAL A 29 -7.51 2.28 2.51
CA VAL A 29 -7.18 3.25 3.57
C VAL A 29 -6.68 2.54 4.81
N THR A 30 -5.74 3.16 5.51
CA THR A 30 -5.34 2.75 6.86
C THR A 30 -5.28 3.96 7.76
N THR A 31 -5.53 3.75 9.06
CA THR A 31 -5.33 4.78 10.07
C THR A 31 -4.15 4.39 10.92
N CYS A 32 -3.18 5.29 11.04
CA CYS A 32 -1.98 5.05 11.82
C CYS A 32 -1.90 6.03 12.98
N GLN A 33 -1.74 5.49 14.18
CA GLN A 33 -1.43 6.29 15.36
C GLN A 33 0.09 6.22 15.60
N MET A 34 0.74 7.37 15.61
CA MET A 34 2.18 7.46 15.70
C MET A 34 2.54 8.32 16.91
N ILE A 35 3.23 7.71 17.87
CA ILE A 35 3.59 8.35 19.12
C ILE A 35 5.11 8.34 19.25
N SER A 36 5.69 9.51 19.47
CA SER A 36 7.08 9.66 19.83
C SER A 36 7.18 10.05 21.30
N GLY A 37 8.10 9.41 22.02
CA GLY A 37 8.37 9.72 23.43
C GLY A 37 9.45 10.78 23.58
N ILE A 38 10.62 10.37 24.07
CA ILE A 38 11.71 11.28 24.46
C ILE A 38 12.66 11.60 23.31
N SER A 39 12.47 11.01 22.15
CA SER A 39 13.34 11.25 20.98
C SER A 39 12.55 11.19 19.69
N ASP A 40 13.12 11.77 18.63
CA ASP A 40 12.57 11.62 17.29
C ASP A 40 12.64 10.15 16.87
N ILE A 41 11.61 9.67 16.19
CA ILE A 41 11.56 8.30 15.67
C ILE A 41 11.10 8.30 14.22
N ASP A 42 11.40 7.20 13.52
CA ASP A 42 10.79 6.89 12.24
C ASP A 42 9.73 5.82 12.45
N PHE A 43 8.48 6.19 12.23
CA PHE A 43 7.39 5.21 12.21
C PHE A 43 7.48 4.44 10.91
N LYS A 44 7.56 3.12 11.01
CA LYS A 44 7.67 2.24 9.84
C LYS A 44 6.50 1.30 9.77
N ARG A 45 5.99 1.11 8.55
CA ARG A 45 4.93 0.17 8.27
C ARG A 45 5.14 -0.46 6.91
N LYS A 46 4.85 -1.75 6.80
CA LYS A 46 4.90 -2.46 5.53
C LYS A 46 3.49 -2.79 5.08
N ILE A 47 3.23 -2.56 3.80
CA ILE A 47 2.02 -3.01 3.12
C ILE A 47 2.46 -3.99 2.06
N TYR A 48 1.77 -5.11 1.95
CA TYR A 48 2.11 -6.17 1.01
C TYR A 48 1.19 -6.09 -0.19
N VAL A 49 1.78 -6.15 -1.37
CA VAL A 49 1.10 -5.99 -2.66
C VAL A 49 1.15 -7.34 -3.35
N LYS A 50 -0.01 -7.92 -3.61
CA LYS A 50 -0.09 -9.26 -4.22
C LYS A 50 -0.96 -9.23 -5.46
N ASN A 51 -0.50 -9.88 -6.52
CA ASN A 51 -1.34 -10.16 -7.67
C ASN A 51 -2.09 -11.47 -7.41
N VAL A 52 -3.36 -11.35 -7.07
CA VAL A 52 -4.23 -12.50 -6.81
C VAL A 52 -4.96 -12.96 -8.07
N GLY A 53 -4.74 -12.27 -9.19
CA GLY A 53 -5.32 -12.63 -10.47
C GLY A 53 -4.58 -13.76 -11.15
N SER A 54 -5.05 -14.10 -12.34
CA SER A 54 -4.52 -15.23 -13.14
C SER A 54 -3.51 -14.79 -14.21
N HIS A 55 -3.33 -13.49 -14.39
CA HIS A 55 -2.42 -12.94 -15.41
C HIS A 55 -1.49 -11.91 -14.77
N LYS A 56 -0.38 -11.61 -15.48
CA LYS A 56 0.59 -10.61 -15.05
C LYS A 56 -0.05 -9.21 -15.05
N ALA A 57 0.30 -8.42 -14.06
CA ALA A 57 0.04 -6.98 -14.05
C ALA A 57 1.28 -6.26 -14.56
N PHE A 58 1.08 -5.31 -15.47
CA PHE A 58 2.19 -4.56 -16.06
C PHE A 58 2.15 -3.11 -15.59
N ASN A 59 3.34 -2.51 -15.46
CA ASN A 59 3.49 -1.10 -15.08
C ASN A 59 2.71 -0.77 -13.80
N ALA A 60 2.83 -1.64 -12.80
CA ALA A 60 2.12 -1.49 -11.55
C ALA A 60 2.75 -0.35 -10.75
N LYS A 61 1.91 0.58 -10.32
CA LYS A 61 2.30 1.73 -9.53
C LYS A 61 1.41 1.82 -8.30
N ILE A 62 2.02 1.80 -7.14
CA ILE A 62 1.31 1.89 -5.87
C ILE A 62 1.85 3.09 -5.12
N ILE A 63 0.97 4.00 -4.73
CA ILE A 63 1.32 5.24 -4.05
C ILE A 63 0.57 5.30 -2.72
N ALA A 64 1.31 5.55 -1.65
CA ALA A 64 0.74 5.84 -0.34
C ALA A 64 0.80 7.34 -0.08
N MET A 65 -0.32 7.93 0.31
CA MET A 65 -0.44 9.37 0.53
C MET A 65 -1.18 9.66 1.82
N PHE A 66 -0.86 10.80 2.45
CA PHE A 66 -1.75 11.37 3.45
C PHE A 66 -3.04 11.90 2.79
N ASP A 67 -4.06 12.17 3.59
CA ASP A 67 -5.34 12.67 3.11
C ASP A 67 -5.26 14.07 2.45
N ASN A 68 -4.15 14.79 2.66
CA ASN A 68 -3.86 16.06 1.97
C ASN A 68 -3.11 15.86 0.65
N ASN A 69 -2.99 14.62 0.16
CA ASN A 69 -2.30 14.22 -1.06
C ASN A 69 -0.76 14.30 -1.01
N ASP A 70 -0.16 14.46 0.17
CA ASP A 70 1.29 14.36 0.32
C ASP A 70 1.72 12.90 0.15
N VAL A 71 2.57 12.65 -0.84
CA VAL A 71 3.09 11.32 -1.12
C VAL A 71 4.11 10.92 -0.05
N ILE A 72 3.89 9.75 0.57
CA ILE A 72 4.76 9.21 1.60
C ILE A 72 5.70 8.16 0.99
N ALA A 73 5.16 7.33 0.12
CA ALA A 73 5.92 6.26 -0.51
C ALA A 73 5.31 5.90 -1.86
N GLU A 74 6.15 5.46 -2.76
CA GLU A 74 5.72 5.02 -4.08
C GLU A 74 6.59 3.84 -4.49
N ILE A 75 5.98 2.82 -5.07
CA ILE A 75 6.69 1.74 -5.72
C ILE A 75 6.19 1.55 -7.15
N ASN A 76 7.12 1.20 -8.02
CA ASN A 76 6.84 0.93 -9.42
C ASN A 76 7.43 -0.43 -9.78
N TYR A 77 6.60 -1.31 -10.32
CA TYR A 77 7.03 -2.61 -10.80
C TYR A 77 6.70 -2.73 -12.28
N LYS A 78 7.68 -3.17 -13.06
CA LYS A 78 7.46 -3.43 -14.47
C LYS A 78 6.43 -4.53 -14.66
N THR A 79 6.48 -5.54 -13.81
CA THR A 79 5.58 -6.70 -13.88
C THR A 79 5.40 -7.28 -12.47
N ILE A 80 4.17 -7.61 -12.13
CA ILE A 80 3.85 -8.43 -10.95
C ILE A 80 3.13 -9.67 -11.45
N ARG A 81 3.76 -10.83 -11.27
CA ARG A 81 3.23 -12.12 -11.74
C ARG A 81 2.11 -12.61 -10.82
N PRO A 82 1.26 -13.53 -11.29
CA PRO A 82 0.29 -14.16 -10.41
C PRO A 82 0.94 -14.75 -9.15
N ASN A 83 0.35 -14.49 -8.00
CA ASN A 83 0.82 -14.88 -6.67
C ASN A 83 2.13 -14.23 -6.20
N GLU A 84 2.74 -13.39 -7.00
CA GLU A 84 3.91 -12.64 -6.59
C GLU A 84 3.53 -11.57 -5.55
N VAL A 85 4.38 -11.40 -4.54
CA VAL A 85 4.17 -10.44 -3.45
C VAL A 85 5.31 -9.44 -3.45
N ALA A 86 4.95 -8.17 -3.44
CA ALA A 86 5.89 -7.05 -3.31
C ALA A 86 5.63 -6.32 -2.00
N GLU A 87 6.59 -5.52 -1.54
CA GLU A 87 6.45 -4.74 -0.33
C GLU A 87 6.45 -3.25 -0.63
N LEU A 88 5.52 -2.52 -0.01
CA LEU A 88 5.54 -1.08 0.07
C LEU A 88 5.93 -0.70 1.50
N VAL A 89 7.09 -0.07 1.67
CA VAL A 89 7.59 0.33 2.98
C VAL A 89 7.29 1.80 3.20
N LEU A 90 6.56 2.08 4.27
CA LEU A 90 6.25 3.45 4.69
C LEU A 90 7.20 3.85 5.79
N THR A 91 7.80 5.03 5.68
CA THR A 91 8.64 5.61 6.73
C THR A 91 8.17 7.04 6.95
N ILE A 92 7.69 7.31 8.17
CA ILE A 92 7.13 8.62 8.53
C ILE A 92 7.89 9.14 9.74
N PRO A 93 8.61 10.26 9.59
CA PRO A 93 9.31 10.85 10.73
C PRO A 93 8.32 11.42 11.73
N VAL A 94 8.50 11.09 13.00
CA VAL A 94 7.69 11.58 14.11
C VAL A 94 8.61 12.27 15.10
N LYS A 95 8.38 13.56 15.34
CA LYS A 95 9.21 14.36 16.20
C LYS A 95 8.99 14.03 17.67
N LYS A 96 10.03 14.26 18.47
CA LYS A 96 9.97 14.11 19.91
C LYS A 96 8.71 14.75 20.48
N GLY A 97 7.98 13.99 21.29
CA GLY A 97 6.77 14.46 21.96
C GLY A 97 5.52 14.54 21.10
N GLN A 98 5.62 14.19 19.80
CA GLN A 98 4.45 14.18 18.93
C GLN A 98 3.58 12.96 19.16
N ASN A 99 2.27 13.20 19.05
CA ASN A 99 1.26 12.14 19.01
C ASN A 99 0.36 12.49 17.82
N MET A 100 0.46 11.70 16.75
CA MET A 100 -0.27 11.96 15.51
C MET A 100 -1.14 10.76 15.15
N THR A 101 -2.35 11.06 14.68
CA THR A 101 -3.19 10.07 14.02
C THR A 101 -3.38 10.52 12.59
N LYS A 102 -2.96 9.70 11.63
CA LYS A 102 -3.02 10.03 10.21
C LYS A 102 -3.77 8.96 9.45
N VAL A 103 -4.55 9.39 8.47
CA VAL A 103 -5.20 8.52 7.51
C VAL A 103 -4.32 8.44 6.27
N LEU A 104 -4.01 7.22 5.85
CA LEU A 104 -3.21 6.93 4.68
C LEU A 104 -4.11 6.36 3.59
N ASN A 105 -4.04 6.96 2.41
CA ASN A 105 -4.75 6.49 1.23
C ASN A 105 -3.76 5.84 0.28
N TYR A 106 -4.17 4.76 -0.37
CA TYR A 106 -3.34 4.04 -1.32
C TYR A 106 -4.01 4.06 -2.68
N THR A 107 -3.25 4.43 -3.71
CA THR A 107 -3.72 4.34 -5.09
C THR A 107 -2.98 3.24 -5.83
N LEU A 108 -3.70 2.56 -6.70
CA LEU A 108 -3.19 1.48 -7.52
C LEU A 108 -3.43 1.78 -8.99
N GLU A 109 -2.38 1.65 -9.79
CA GLU A 109 -2.50 1.72 -11.25
C GLU A 109 -1.74 0.55 -11.84
N TYR A 110 -2.32 -0.15 -12.79
CA TYR A 110 -1.63 -1.21 -13.51
C TYR A 110 -2.35 -1.52 -14.83
N ASP A 111 -1.60 -2.08 -15.77
CA ASP A 111 -2.11 -2.48 -17.06
C ASP A 111 -2.33 -3.98 -17.09
N CYS A 112 -3.39 -4.39 -17.79
CA CYS A 112 -3.75 -5.80 -17.92
C CYS A 112 -2.99 -6.49 -19.05
N LEU A 113 -2.65 -5.75 -20.09
CA LEU A 113 -1.92 -6.25 -21.25
C LEU A 113 -0.80 -5.31 -21.61
N PRO A 114 0.31 -5.85 -22.09
CA PRO A 114 1.37 -4.99 -22.61
C PRO A 114 0.95 -4.21 -23.86
#